data_d879e2970245a5d239e42982571449d6
#
_entry.id   d879e2970245a5d239e42982571449d6
#
_cell.length_a   1.000
_cell.length_b   1.000
_cell.length_c   1.000
_cell.angle_alpha   90.00
_cell.angle_beta   90.00
_cell.angle_gamma   90.00
#
_symmetry.space_group_name_H-M   'P 1'
#
loop_
_entity.id
_entity.type
_entity.pdbx_description
1 polymer ?
#
loop_
_entity_poly.entity_id
_entity_poly.type
_entity_poly.pdbx_seq_one_letter_code
_entity_poly.pdbx_strand_id
1 'polypeptide(L)'
;MRIMAERGFTIVEVLVSMLLGAVIFGATLGALDVFQSNNRYDLLRNEAQDNARTAVDNLARDLRNVAAPKSEVELPGALEKAEPYAFTFQTVDSTPPPPGSENATNVMRVRYCLDDSSTTNEVIWKQVRRWIKAKPPEVPSSTACPDQTAGDFESSTKLVERVTNRVGGQNRPLFVYGPKGWGEISQINSVEPTIYLDVNPLHRPGESQLTSLISLRNFNSQPLAAFTATESNGHIVLNASESYDPDGLALSYSWSEGNTKGETVLPSTAQEYETGHLDSGSTHTFWLRVTDPGGLHASTTQKVTLK
;
A
#
# COMPACT_ATOMS: atom_id res chain seq x y z
N MET A 1 5.13 -32.32 -86.46
CA MET A 1 5.98 -31.58 -85.48
C MET A 1 5.61 -30.11 -85.62
N ARG A 2 4.78 -29.57 -84.75
CA ARG A 2 4.33 -28.15 -84.77
C ARG A 2 5.37 -27.34 -84.01
N ILE A 3 6.14 -26.52 -84.72
CA ILE A 3 7.08 -25.56 -84.13
C ILE A 3 6.19 -24.45 -83.51
N MET A 4 6.13 -24.41 -82.22
CA MET A 4 5.52 -23.25 -81.53
C MET A 4 6.40 -22.04 -81.76
N ALA A 5 5.91 -21.03 -82.45
CA ALA A 5 6.58 -19.75 -82.59
C ALA A 5 6.77 -19.11 -81.24
N GLU A 6 7.97 -18.97 -80.72
CA GLU A 6 8.31 -18.19 -79.54
C GLU A 6 8.01 -16.73 -79.86
N ARG A 7 6.98 -16.19 -79.18
CA ARG A 7 6.67 -14.75 -79.20
C ARG A 7 7.65 -14.06 -78.28
N GLY A 8 8.59 -13.30 -78.81
CA GLY A 8 9.45 -12.45 -78.00
C GLY A 8 8.64 -11.30 -77.29
N PHE A 9 9.08 -10.94 -76.08
CA PHE A 9 8.51 -9.81 -75.37
C PHE A 9 8.79 -8.48 -76.05
N THR A 10 7.82 -7.58 -76.10
CA THR A 10 8.03 -6.21 -76.61
C THR A 10 8.67 -5.36 -75.48
N ILE A 11 9.47 -4.34 -75.86
CA ILE A 11 10.10 -3.41 -74.92
C ILE A 11 9.03 -2.74 -74.00
N VAL A 12 7.86 -2.43 -74.54
CA VAL A 12 6.73 -1.83 -73.79
C VAL A 12 6.20 -2.79 -72.74
N GLU A 13 6.09 -4.06 -73.02
CA GLU A 13 5.60 -5.10 -72.16
C GLU A 13 6.57 -5.30 -70.96
N VAL A 14 7.88 -5.25 -71.23
CA VAL A 14 8.88 -5.28 -70.14
C VAL A 14 8.86 -4.03 -69.28
N LEU A 15 8.71 -2.84 -69.88
CA LEU A 15 8.61 -1.60 -69.14
C LEU A 15 7.34 -1.54 -68.22
N VAL A 16 6.19 -2.00 -68.74
CA VAL A 16 4.93 -2.06 -67.98
C VAL A 16 5.05 -3.08 -66.84
N SER A 17 5.64 -4.26 -67.09
CA SER A 17 5.83 -5.26 -66.04
C SER A 17 6.82 -4.80 -64.95
N MET A 18 7.91 -4.09 -65.35
CA MET A 18 8.81 -3.47 -64.35
C MET A 18 8.14 -2.38 -63.52
N LEU A 19 7.30 -1.52 -64.11
CA LEU A 19 6.53 -0.49 -63.41
C LEU A 19 5.54 -1.12 -62.43
N LEU A 20 4.77 -2.11 -62.85
CA LEU A 20 3.85 -2.85 -61.98
C LEU A 20 4.59 -3.58 -60.86
N GLY A 21 5.70 -4.21 -61.16
CA GLY A 21 6.60 -4.85 -60.19
C GLY A 21 7.12 -3.85 -59.14
N ALA A 22 7.55 -2.66 -59.55
CA ALA A 22 8.01 -1.62 -58.65
C ALA A 22 6.89 -1.08 -57.73
N VAL A 23 5.66 -0.91 -58.23
CA VAL A 23 4.50 -0.48 -57.46
C VAL A 23 4.13 -1.55 -56.42
N ILE A 24 4.05 -2.82 -56.81
CA ILE A 24 3.72 -3.93 -55.91
C ILE A 24 4.82 -4.07 -54.84
N PHE A 25 6.09 -3.99 -55.23
CA PHE A 25 7.23 -4.06 -54.30
C PHE A 25 7.20 -2.89 -53.30
N GLY A 26 6.96 -1.67 -53.74
CA GLY A 26 6.81 -0.50 -52.90
C GLY A 26 5.65 -0.63 -51.92
N ALA A 27 4.49 -1.13 -52.35
CA ALA A 27 3.36 -1.38 -51.52
C ALA A 27 3.62 -2.47 -50.47
N THR A 28 4.32 -3.55 -50.82
CA THR A 28 4.69 -4.62 -49.86
C THR A 28 5.71 -4.16 -48.83
N LEU A 29 6.69 -3.33 -49.21
CA LEU A 29 7.63 -2.73 -48.25
C LEU A 29 6.92 -1.80 -47.28
N GLY A 30 5.98 -0.96 -47.74
CA GLY A 30 5.18 -0.10 -46.89
C GLY A 30 4.30 -0.88 -45.92
N ALA A 31 3.67 -1.97 -46.38
CA ALA A 31 2.90 -2.86 -45.50
C ALA A 31 3.77 -3.56 -44.45
N LEU A 32 4.99 -3.97 -44.82
CA LEU A 32 5.94 -4.59 -43.91
C LEU A 32 6.39 -3.61 -42.81
N ASP A 33 6.67 -2.35 -43.15
CA ASP A 33 7.04 -1.31 -42.19
C ASP A 33 5.93 -1.05 -41.15
N VAL A 34 4.69 -0.91 -41.58
CA VAL A 34 3.52 -0.79 -40.70
C VAL A 34 3.38 -2.02 -39.82
N PHE A 35 3.54 -3.22 -40.35
CA PHE A 35 3.45 -4.45 -39.58
C PHE A 35 4.55 -4.54 -38.52
N GLN A 36 5.79 -4.19 -38.84
CA GLN A 36 6.91 -4.18 -37.90
C GLN A 36 6.70 -3.12 -36.80
N SER A 37 6.21 -1.94 -37.16
CA SER A 37 5.89 -0.87 -36.20
C SER A 37 4.81 -1.31 -35.21
N ASN A 38 3.72 -1.90 -35.69
CA ASN A 38 2.65 -2.40 -34.83
C ASN A 38 3.11 -3.54 -33.90
N ASN A 39 3.89 -4.48 -34.45
CA ASN A 39 4.43 -5.59 -33.67
C ASN A 39 5.36 -5.11 -32.54
N ARG A 40 6.20 -4.11 -32.82
CA ARG A 40 7.06 -3.49 -31.81
C ARG A 40 6.26 -2.80 -30.74
N TYR A 41 5.18 -2.11 -31.10
CA TYR A 41 4.26 -1.48 -30.15
C TYR A 41 3.59 -2.50 -29.23
N ASP A 42 3.07 -3.60 -29.79
CA ASP A 42 2.42 -4.67 -29.02
C ASP A 42 3.40 -5.33 -28.05
N LEU A 43 4.65 -5.56 -28.46
CA LEU A 43 5.68 -6.10 -27.57
C LEU A 43 5.95 -5.17 -26.39
N LEU A 44 6.14 -3.86 -26.62
CA LEU A 44 6.37 -2.88 -25.56
C LEU A 44 5.19 -2.75 -24.61
N ARG A 45 3.96 -2.86 -25.13
CA ARG A 45 2.75 -2.83 -24.33
C ARG A 45 2.62 -4.07 -23.44
N ASN A 46 2.87 -5.25 -23.98
CA ASN A 46 2.85 -6.49 -23.22
C ASN A 46 3.93 -6.47 -22.12
N GLU A 47 5.15 -6.03 -22.43
CA GLU A 47 6.23 -5.87 -21.46
C GLU A 47 5.83 -4.91 -20.33
N ALA A 48 5.28 -3.74 -20.64
CA ALA A 48 4.83 -2.78 -19.65
C ALA A 48 3.73 -3.35 -18.74
N GLN A 49 2.77 -4.10 -19.30
CA GLN A 49 1.72 -4.77 -18.54
C GLN A 49 2.26 -5.88 -17.65
N ASP A 50 3.20 -6.68 -18.12
CA ASP A 50 3.81 -7.77 -17.33
C ASP A 50 4.67 -7.20 -16.19
N ASN A 51 5.40 -6.10 -16.43
CA ASN A 51 6.12 -5.39 -15.40
C ASN A 51 5.16 -4.81 -14.33
N ALA A 52 4.02 -4.25 -14.74
CA ALA A 52 3.01 -3.75 -13.81
C ALA A 52 2.38 -4.87 -12.97
N ARG A 53 2.05 -6.03 -13.57
CA ARG A 53 1.57 -7.20 -12.82
C ARG A 53 2.60 -7.68 -11.81
N THR A 54 3.86 -7.80 -12.23
CA THR A 54 4.97 -8.18 -11.35
C THR A 54 5.14 -7.19 -10.20
N ALA A 55 5.00 -5.89 -10.45
CA ALA A 55 5.08 -4.85 -9.42
C ALA A 55 3.94 -4.98 -8.40
N VAL A 56 2.70 -5.21 -8.86
CA VAL A 56 1.54 -5.43 -7.99
C VAL A 56 1.68 -6.72 -7.18
N ASP A 57 2.19 -7.80 -7.78
CA ASP A 57 2.43 -9.08 -7.08
C ASP A 57 3.52 -8.93 -6.02
N ASN A 58 4.59 -8.17 -6.29
CA ASN A 58 5.62 -7.85 -5.31
C ASN A 58 5.04 -7.04 -4.15
N LEU A 59 4.27 -5.99 -4.44
CA LEU A 59 3.57 -5.21 -3.43
C LEU A 59 2.63 -6.07 -2.58
N ALA A 60 1.84 -6.95 -3.23
CA ALA A 60 0.93 -7.85 -2.52
C ALA A 60 1.68 -8.84 -1.61
N ARG A 61 2.85 -9.33 -2.03
CA ARG A 61 3.71 -10.20 -1.21
C ARG A 61 4.27 -9.46 -0.01
N ASP A 62 4.82 -8.26 -0.24
CA ASP A 62 5.37 -7.43 0.82
C ASP A 62 4.29 -7.05 1.85
N LEU A 63 3.08 -6.71 1.39
CA LEU A 63 1.95 -6.35 2.24
C LEU A 63 1.34 -7.53 3.02
N ARG A 64 1.42 -8.76 2.50
CA ARG A 64 1.01 -9.95 3.26
C ARG A 64 1.94 -10.26 4.44
N ASN A 65 3.18 -9.79 4.36
CA ASN A 65 4.22 -9.95 5.37
C ASN A 65 4.47 -8.65 6.15
N VAL A 66 3.52 -7.72 6.13
CA VAL A 66 3.60 -6.50 6.96
C VAL A 66 3.81 -6.90 8.41
N ALA A 67 4.86 -6.38 9.02
CA ALA A 67 5.21 -6.65 10.40
C ALA A 67 5.98 -5.48 11.01
N ALA A 68 5.69 -5.15 12.26
CA ALA A 68 6.52 -4.27 13.07
C ALA A 68 7.30 -5.09 14.09
N PRO A 69 8.53 -4.68 14.47
CA PRO A 69 9.23 -5.29 15.56
C PRO A 69 8.38 -5.17 16.84
N LYS A 70 8.26 -6.23 17.61
CA LYS A 70 7.68 -6.16 18.96
C LYS A 70 8.63 -5.31 19.81
N SER A 71 8.23 -4.10 20.13
CA SER A 71 8.99 -3.21 21.02
C SER A 71 8.02 -2.67 22.08
N GLU A 72 8.50 -2.58 23.32
CA GLU A 72 7.80 -1.97 24.45
C GLU A 72 7.68 -0.43 24.34
N VAL A 73 8.27 0.15 23.29
CA VAL A 73 8.21 1.57 22.99
C VAL A 73 7.15 1.79 21.90
N GLU A 74 6.35 2.84 22.02
CA GLU A 74 5.44 3.32 20.97
C GLU A 74 6.21 3.53 19.65
N LEU A 75 6.30 2.48 18.85
CA LEU A 75 6.82 2.56 17.50
C LEU A 75 5.67 2.89 16.55
N PRO A 76 5.94 3.65 15.48
CA PRO A 76 4.98 3.75 14.40
C PRO A 76 4.58 2.34 13.99
N GLY A 77 3.29 2.12 13.79
CA GLY A 77 2.77 0.83 13.33
C GLY A 77 3.49 0.36 12.07
N ALA A 78 3.26 -0.89 11.68
CA ALA A 78 3.89 -1.46 10.49
C ALA A 78 3.68 -0.62 9.21
N LEU A 79 2.59 0.17 9.15
CA LEU A 79 2.37 1.17 8.11
C LEU A 79 2.90 2.52 8.59
N GLU A 80 3.81 3.13 7.84
CA GLU A 80 4.51 4.36 8.23
C GLU A 80 3.99 5.61 7.52
N LYS A 81 3.74 5.53 6.20
CA LYS A 81 3.15 6.62 5.40
C LYS A 81 2.22 6.04 4.34
N ALA A 82 1.06 6.64 4.18
CA ALA A 82 0.07 6.30 3.17
C ALA A 82 -0.34 7.57 2.40
N GLU A 83 0.26 7.74 1.24
CA GLU A 83 0.08 8.90 0.36
C GLU A 83 -0.48 8.44 -1.00
N PRO A 84 -1.16 9.29 -1.77
CA PRO A 84 -1.74 8.89 -3.06
C PRO A 84 -0.72 8.34 -4.06
N TYR A 85 0.54 8.77 -3.98
CA TYR A 85 1.61 8.41 -4.91
C TYR A 85 2.82 7.77 -4.25
N ALA A 86 2.77 7.54 -2.94
CA ALA A 86 3.81 6.85 -2.20
C ALA A 86 3.23 6.08 -1.02
N PHE A 87 3.73 4.87 -0.80
CA PHE A 87 3.32 4.03 0.31
C PHE A 87 4.55 3.44 0.99
N THR A 88 4.72 3.72 2.29
CA THR A 88 5.87 3.28 3.08
C THR A 88 5.39 2.43 4.26
N PHE A 89 5.97 1.25 4.42
CA PHE A 89 5.60 0.29 5.45
C PHE A 89 6.78 -0.61 5.83
N GLN A 90 6.64 -1.34 6.92
CA GLN A 90 7.58 -2.35 7.35
C GLN A 90 7.09 -3.75 6.98
N THR A 91 7.99 -4.59 6.51
CA THR A 91 7.71 -5.98 6.14
C THR A 91 8.87 -6.88 6.54
N VAL A 92 8.62 -8.18 6.68
CA VAL A 92 9.66 -9.17 6.97
C VAL A 92 10.50 -9.41 5.72
N ASP A 93 11.83 -9.29 5.84
CA ASP A 93 12.77 -9.72 4.80
C ASP A 93 12.87 -11.26 4.79
N SER A 94 12.77 -11.84 3.61
CA SER A 94 13.00 -13.28 3.43
C SER A 94 14.46 -13.68 3.56
N THR A 95 15.37 -12.70 3.54
CA THR A 95 16.81 -12.92 3.71
C THR A 95 17.11 -13.08 5.21
N PRO A 96 17.93 -14.08 5.62
CA PRO A 96 18.32 -14.20 7.01
C PRO A 96 18.97 -12.91 7.53
N PRO A 97 18.72 -12.53 8.80
CA PRO A 97 19.34 -11.35 9.37
C PRO A 97 20.87 -11.52 9.41
N PRO A 98 21.65 -10.43 9.21
CA PRO A 98 23.09 -10.50 9.29
C PRO A 98 23.55 -10.91 10.70
N PRO A 99 24.73 -11.56 10.84
CA PRO A 99 25.28 -11.91 12.13
C PRO A 99 25.39 -10.69 13.05
N GLY A 100 24.96 -10.83 14.32
CA GLY A 100 24.96 -9.75 15.29
C GLY A 100 23.78 -8.79 15.18
N SER A 101 22.75 -9.13 14.39
CA SER A 101 21.52 -8.35 14.29
C SER A 101 20.71 -8.44 15.58
N GLU A 102 20.34 -7.30 16.14
CA GLU A 102 19.36 -7.17 17.21
C GLU A 102 17.91 -7.14 16.65
N ASN A 103 17.78 -6.95 15.35
CA ASN A 103 16.50 -7.03 14.62
C ASN A 103 16.08 -8.50 14.45
N ALA A 104 15.59 -9.10 15.54
CA ALA A 104 15.27 -10.53 15.62
C ALA A 104 14.18 -10.98 14.64
N THR A 105 13.34 -10.07 14.19
CA THR A 105 12.25 -10.35 13.23
C THR A 105 12.67 -10.13 11.78
N ASN A 106 13.90 -9.66 11.55
CA ASN A 106 14.40 -9.30 10.22
C ASN A 106 13.44 -8.37 9.44
N VAL A 107 12.90 -7.38 10.13
CA VAL A 107 11.98 -6.40 9.52
C VAL A 107 12.78 -5.38 8.71
N MET A 108 12.29 -5.02 7.56
CA MET A 108 12.83 -3.97 6.69
C MET A 108 11.75 -2.95 6.33
N ARG A 109 12.15 -1.72 6.06
CA ARG A 109 11.26 -0.69 5.47
C ARG A 109 11.22 -0.84 3.97
N VAL A 110 10.04 -0.78 3.40
CA VAL A 110 9.81 -0.75 1.95
C VAL A 110 8.98 0.48 1.61
N ARG A 111 9.36 1.16 0.55
CA ARG A 111 8.59 2.26 -0.04
C ARG A 111 8.33 1.96 -1.51
N TYR A 112 7.09 2.05 -1.91
CA TYR A 112 6.67 2.12 -3.30
C TYR A 112 6.28 3.55 -3.61
N CYS A 113 6.82 4.14 -4.66
CA CYS A 113 6.51 5.52 -5.02
C CYS A 113 6.52 5.76 -6.53
N LEU A 114 5.82 6.80 -6.95
CA LEU A 114 5.73 7.24 -8.33
C LEU A 114 6.64 8.46 -8.55
N ASP A 115 7.62 8.30 -9.45
CA ASP A 115 8.50 9.36 -9.90
C ASP A 115 7.79 10.22 -10.95
N ASP A 116 7.67 11.50 -10.70
CA ASP A 116 7.03 12.49 -11.55
C ASP A 116 8.03 13.48 -12.21
N SER A 117 9.29 13.13 -12.23
CA SER A 117 10.34 13.97 -12.84
C SER A 117 10.16 14.15 -14.35
N SER A 118 9.39 13.26 -15.02
CA SER A 118 9.07 13.33 -16.45
C SER A 118 7.61 13.75 -16.68
N THR A 119 7.38 14.68 -17.61
CA THR A 119 6.05 15.14 -18.00
C THR A 119 5.31 14.16 -18.93
N THR A 120 5.99 13.18 -19.47
CA THR A 120 5.44 12.27 -20.49
C THR A 120 5.47 10.80 -20.07
N ASN A 121 6.20 10.46 -19.01
CA ASN A 121 6.45 9.09 -18.62
C ASN A 121 6.87 9.03 -17.15
N GLU A 122 6.04 8.51 -16.32
CA GLU A 122 6.32 8.30 -14.90
C GLU A 122 6.87 6.90 -14.65
N VAL A 123 7.56 6.70 -13.53
CA VAL A 123 8.20 5.45 -13.15
C VAL A 123 7.79 5.07 -11.74
N ILE A 124 7.40 3.80 -11.55
CA ILE A 124 7.19 3.25 -10.21
C ILE A 124 8.49 2.66 -9.70
N TRP A 125 8.92 3.10 -8.52
CA TRP A 125 10.10 2.63 -7.81
C TRP A 125 9.73 1.84 -6.58
N LYS A 126 10.55 0.82 -6.27
CA LYS A 126 10.61 0.15 -4.97
C LYS A 126 11.93 0.54 -4.30
N GLN A 127 11.85 1.06 -3.09
CA GLN A 127 13.00 1.42 -2.26
C GLN A 127 13.01 0.59 -0.98
N VAL A 128 14.17 0.17 -0.51
CA VAL A 128 14.33 -0.71 0.65
C VAL A 128 15.36 -0.13 1.61
N ARG A 129 15.05 -0.23 2.90
CA ARG A 129 15.97 0.06 4.02
C ARG A 129 15.97 -1.09 5.00
N ARG A 130 17.15 -1.68 5.22
CA ARG A 130 17.40 -2.68 6.26
C ARG A 130 18.11 -2.06 7.45
N TRP A 131 17.98 -2.66 8.60
CA TRP A 131 18.72 -2.27 9.80
C TRP A 131 19.02 -3.49 10.68
N ILE A 132 20.08 -3.37 11.50
CA ILE A 132 20.53 -4.44 12.37
C ILE A 132 20.16 -4.22 13.85
N LYS A 133 19.73 -3.00 14.22
CA LYS A 133 19.34 -2.66 15.60
C LYS A 133 17.88 -3.04 15.86
N ALA A 134 17.53 -3.25 17.12
CA ALA A 134 16.14 -3.54 17.52
C ALA A 134 15.17 -2.41 17.13
N LYS A 135 15.62 -1.15 17.27
CA LYS A 135 14.80 0.02 16.90
C LYS A 135 14.99 0.36 15.40
N PRO A 136 13.88 0.51 14.62
CA PRO A 136 13.97 0.96 13.25
C PRO A 136 14.52 2.40 13.17
N PRO A 137 15.18 2.77 12.06
CA PRO A 137 15.55 4.16 11.81
C PRO A 137 14.30 5.05 11.69
N GLU A 138 14.46 6.35 11.88
CA GLU A 138 13.37 7.32 11.68
C GLU A 138 12.77 7.21 10.29
N VAL A 139 11.47 7.52 10.19
CA VAL A 139 10.77 7.50 8.91
C VAL A 139 11.26 8.67 8.06
N PRO A 140 11.72 8.44 6.82
CA PRO A 140 12.19 9.52 5.95
C PRO A 140 11.16 10.62 5.76
N SER A 141 11.58 11.86 5.92
CA SER A 141 10.71 13.03 5.70
C SER A 141 10.57 13.39 4.22
N SER A 142 11.53 12.99 3.40
CA SER A 142 11.57 13.27 1.96
C SER A 142 10.34 12.75 1.23
N THR A 143 9.80 13.58 0.33
CA THR A 143 8.72 13.22 -0.62
C THR A 143 9.26 12.83 -1.99
N ALA A 144 10.57 13.07 -2.25
CA ALA A 144 11.19 12.72 -3.53
C ALA A 144 11.06 11.23 -3.86
N CYS A 145 10.89 10.90 -5.14
CA CYS A 145 10.82 9.53 -5.65
C CYS A 145 11.69 9.38 -6.92
N PRO A 146 12.72 8.51 -6.92
CA PRO A 146 13.23 7.82 -5.76
C PRO A 146 13.93 8.79 -4.79
N ASP A 147 13.84 8.53 -3.50
CA ASP A 147 14.60 9.27 -2.51
C ASP A 147 16.07 8.83 -2.55
N GLN A 148 16.96 9.78 -2.80
CA GLN A 148 18.41 9.58 -2.91
C GLN A 148 19.15 10.14 -1.69
N THR A 149 18.45 10.52 -0.64
CA THR A 149 19.06 11.01 0.60
C THR A 149 19.89 9.89 1.23
N ALA A 150 21.16 10.20 1.52
CA ALA A 150 22.08 9.24 2.10
C ALA A 150 21.56 8.72 3.45
N GLY A 151 21.38 7.41 3.55
CA GLY A 151 20.93 6.75 4.78
C GLY A 151 19.43 6.50 4.88
N ASP A 152 18.59 7.06 4.01
CA ASP A 152 17.14 6.84 4.04
C ASP A 152 16.77 5.49 3.41
N PHE A 153 17.31 5.20 2.23
CA PHE A 153 17.17 3.91 1.56
C PHE A 153 18.52 3.39 1.08
N GLU A 154 18.73 2.08 1.16
CA GLU A 154 19.97 1.42 0.71
C GLU A 154 19.89 0.93 -0.72
N SER A 155 18.68 0.70 -1.23
CA SER A 155 18.45 0.27 -2.61
C SER A 155 17.19 0.89 -3.18
N SER A 156 17.24 1.19 -4.49
CA SER A 156 16.12 1.70 -5.29
C SER A 156 16.06 0.89 -6.58
N THR A 157 14.94 0.21 -6.79
CA THR A 157 14.71 -0.64 -7.96
C THR A 157 13.55 -0.09 -8.77
N LYS A 158 13.79 0.14 -10.06
CA LYS A 158 12.75 0.50 -11.01
C LYS A 158 11.86 -0.71 -11.29
N LEU A 159 10.55 -0.55 -11.12
CA LEU A 159 9.59 -1.63 -11.34
C LEU A 159 8.79 -1.48 -12.62
N VAL A 160 8.23 -0.32 -12.86
CA VAL A 160 7.33 -0.05 -13.99
C VAL A 160 7.70 1.27 -14.63
N GLU A 161 7.85 1.29 -15.93
CA GLU A 161 8.01 2.48 -16.75
C GLU A 161 6.73 2.74 -17.57
N ARG A 162 6.63 3.92 -18.17
CA ARG A 162 5.52 4.33 -19.04
C ARG A 162 4.18 4.44 -18.28
N VAL A 163 4.28 4.78 -17.01
CA VAL A 163 3.12 5.09 -16.16
C VAL A 163 2.60 6.48 -16.51
N THR A 164 1.28 6.65 -16.48
CA THR A 164 0.60 7.89 -16.88
C THR A 164 -0.41 8.36 -15.85
N ASN A 165 -0.24 8.00 -14.58
CA ASN A 165 -1.17 8.37 -13.52
C ASN A 165 -1.34 9.89 -13.37
N ARG A 166 -0.26 10.68 -13.56
CA ARG A 166 -0.26 12.16 -13.48
C ARG A 166 0.07 12.85 -14.81
N VAL A 167 0.41 12.09 -15.85
CA VAL A 167 0.75 12.63 -17.17
C VAL A 167 -0.42 13.40 -17.78
N GLY A 168 -0.14 14.52 -18.43
CA GLY A 168 -1.15 15.32 -19.12
C GLY A 168 -2.13 16.05 -18.19
N GLY A 169 -1.75 16.34 -16.94
CA GLY A 169 -2.61 17.01 -15.97
C GLY A 169 -3.61 16.08 -15.28
N GLN A 170 -3.48 14.79 -15.46
CA GLN A 170 -4.25 13.80 -14.70
C GLN A 170 -3.87 13.86 -13.22
N ASN A 171 -4.81 13.53 -12.34
CA ASN A 171 -4.57 13.43 -10.91
C ASN A 171 -5.17 12.12 -10.39
N ARG A 172 -4.67 11.00 -10.92
CA ARG A 172 -5.14 9.65 -10.60
C ARG A 172 -4.21 9.02 -9.58
N PRO A 173 -4.66 8.78 -8.34
CA PRO A 173 -3.81 8.20 -7.30
C PRO A 173 -3.28 6.83 -7.74
N LEU A 174 -2.00 6.55 -7.41
CA LEU A 174 -1.42 5.24 -7.56
C LEU A 174 -1.98 4.28 -6.49
N PHE A 175 -2.24 4.79 -5.28
CA PHE A 175 -2.76 4.03 -4.15
C PHE A 175 -4.06 4.63 -3.62
N VAL A 176 -5.06 3.78 -3.46
CA VAL A 176 -6.29 4.07 -2.72
C VAL A 176 -6.36 3.13 -1.52
N TYR A 177 -6.71 3.66 -0.36
CA TYR A 177 -6.70 2.93 0.90
C TYR A 177 -8.13 2.69 1.38
N GLY A 178 -8.39 1.53 1.96
CA GLY A 178 -9.64 1.19 2.62
C GLY A 178 -9.49 1.12 4.14
N PRO A 179 -10.60 1.34 4.87
CA PRO A 179 -11.93 1.75 4.40
C PRO A 179 -11.94 3.20 3.90
N LYS A 180 -12.82 3.50 2.94
CA LYS A 180 -12.94 4.87 2.38
C LYS A 180 -13.31 5.87 3.49
N GLY A 181 -12.61 7.00 3.52
CA GLY A 181 -12.83 8.06 4.52
C GLY A 181 -12.01 7.90 5.79
N TRP A 182 -11.03 7.02 5.81
CA TRP A 182 -10.09 6.88 6.91
C TRP A 182 -9.35 8.21 7.22
N GLY A 183 -9.13 8.48 8.50
CA GLY A 183 -8.34 9.65 8.95
C GLY A 183 -6.95 9.28 9.45
N GLU A 184 -6.72 8.00 9.77
CA GLU A 184 -5.50 7.52 10.41
C GLU A 184 -4.95 6.25 9.72
N ILE A 185 -3.64 6.17 9.62
CA ILE A 185 -2.92 5.03 9.02
C ILE A 185 -3.26 3.72 9.71
N SER A 186 -3.51 3.76 11.04
CA SER A 186 -3.90 2.62 11.85
C SER A 186 -5.21 1.94 11.44
N GLN A 187 -6.05 2.62 10.67
CA GLN A 187 -7.34 2.10 10.21
C GLN A 187 -7.29 1.49 8.81
N ILE A 188 -6.13 1.55 8.13
CA ILE A 188 -5.99 0.99 6.78
C ILE A 188 -5.96 -0.53 6.87
N ASN A 189 -6.93 -1.20 6.25
CA ASN A 189 -7.04 -2.66 6.16
C ASN A 189 -6.90 -3.19 4.73
N SER A 190 -6.87 -2.32 3.74
CA SER A 190 -6.69 -2.69 2.34
C SER A 190 -6.02 -1.58 1.54
N VAL A 191 -5.33 -1.97 0.49
CA VAL A 191 -4.66 -1.07 -0.46
C VAL A 191 -5.05 -1.48 -1.86
N GLU A 192 -5.48 -0.52 -2.67
CA GLU A 192 -5.84 -0.71 -4.07
C GLU A 192 -4.87 0.08 -4.95
N PRO A 193 -3.78 -0.55 -5.43
CA PRO A 193 -2.93 0.05 -6.44
C PRO A 193 -3.66 0.12 -7.78
N THR A 194 -3.58 1.28 -8.45
CA THR A 194 -4.11 1.48 -9.79
C THR A 194 -3.04 2.11 -10.68
N ILE A 195 -2.61 1.37 -11.69
CA ILE A 195 -1.54 1.74 -12.61
C ILE A 195 -2.14 1.97 -13.99
N TYR A 196 -1.92 3.16 -14.54
CA TYR A 196 -2.24 3.50 -15.92
C TYR A 196 -0.96 3.47 -16.75
N LEU A 197 -1.01 2.82 -17.91
CA LEU A 197 0.13 2.57 -18.78
C LEU A 197 -0.17 3.01 -20.21
N ASP A 198 0.70 3.82 -20.79
CA ASP A 198 0.64 4.16 -22.20
C ASP A 198 2.06 4.16 -22.81
N VAL A 199 2.30 3.26 -23.74
CA VAL A 199 3.60 3.12 -24.41
C VAL A 199 3.73 4.07 -25.60
N ASN A 200 2.62 4.52 -26.18
CA ASN A 200 2.59 5.50 -27.24
C ASN A 200 1.20 6.14 -27.40
N PRO A 201 1.00 7.39 -26.95
CA PRO A 201 -0.29 8.09 -27.01
C PRO A 201 -0.88 8.24 -28.42
N LEU A 202 -0.05 8.09 -29.45
CA LEU A 202 -0.47 8.20 -30.87
C LEU A 202 -0.97 6.88 -31.45
N HIS A 203 -0.84 5.74 -30.73
CA HIS A 203 -1.27 4.43 -31.18
C HIS A 203 -2.55 3.98 -30.47
N ARG A 204 -3.31 3.12 -31.16
CA ARG A 204 -4.51 2.47 -30.61
C ARG A 204 -4.29 0.95 -30.52
N PRO A 205 -4.83 0.27 -29.48
CA PRO A 205 -5.54 0.83 -28.34
C PRO A 205 -4.59 1.63 -27.45
N GLY A 206 -5.06 2.77 -26.93
CA GLY A 206 -4.26 3.66 -26.10
C GLY A 206 -3.95 3.13 -24.70
N GLU A 207 -4.13 3.97 -23.70
CA GLU A 207 -3.86 3.66 -22.31
C GLU A 207 -4.51 2.35 -21.83
N SER A 208 -3.79 1.59 -21.02
CA SER A 208 -4.31 0.42 -20.29
C SER A 208 -4.27 0.66 -18.80
N GLN A 209 -5.21 0.06 -18.07
CA GLN A 209 -5.32 0.17 -16.61
C GLN A 209 -5.15 -1.20 -15.98
N LEU A 210 -4.38 -1.25 -14.90
CA LEU A 210 -4.25 -2.39 -14.01
C LEU A 210 -4.65 -1.96 -12.60
N THR A 211 -5.63 -2.64 -12.02
CA THR A 211 -6.09 -2.40 -10.64
C THR A 211 -6.14 -3.72 -9.90
N SER A 212 -5.76 -3.72 -8.61
CA SER A 212 -5.83 -4.90 -7.74
C SER A 212 -6.14 -4.47 -6.32
N LEU A 213 -7.04 -5.19 -5.64
CA LEU A 213 -7.31 -4.97 -4.22
C LEU A 213 -6.47 -5.94 -3.37
N ILE A 214 -5.67 -5.39 -2.47
CA ILE A 214 -4.82 -6.14 -1.54
C ILE A 214 -5.34 -5.92 -0.12
N SER A 215 -5.85 -6.98 0.50
CA SER A 215 -6.24 -6.95 1.91
C SER A 215 -5.05 -7.27 2.81
N LEU A 216 -4.88 -6.50 3.87
CA LEU A 216 -3.82 -6.67 4.86
C LEU A 216 -4.27 -7.75 5.86
N ARG A 217 -3.51 -8.84 5.98
CA ARG A 217 -3.87 -9.99 6.84
C ARG A 217 -3.35 -9.88 8.27
N ASN A 218 -2.23 -9.17 8.46
CA ASN A 218 -1.58 -9.01 9.76
C ASN A 218 -1.82 -7.62 10.33
N PHE A 219 -2.96 -7.05 10.01
CA PHE A 219 -3.33 -5.74 10.49
C PHE A 219 -3.90 -5.86 11.89
N ASN A 220 -3.35 -5.11 12.83
CA ASN A 220 -3.88 -4.99 14.17
C ASN A 220 -5.02 -3.97 14.15
N SER A 221 -6.24 -4.41 14.39
CA SER A 221 -7.42 -3.56 14.43
C SER A 221 -7.56 -2.88 15.79
N GLN A 222 -8.06 -1.64 15.80
CA GLN A 222 -8.31 -0.93 17.05
C GLN A 222 -9.34 -1.67 17.89
N PRO A 223 -9.07 -1.92 19.19
CA PRO A 223 -10.04 -2.56 20.07
C PRO A 223 -11.27 -1.67 20.32
N LEU A 224 -12.37 -2.28 20.69
CA LEU A 224 -13.58 -1.60 21.14
C LEU A 224 -13.62 -1.53 22.67
N ALA A 225 -13.72 -0.30 23.21
CA ALA A 225 -13.90 -0.09 24.64
C ALA A 225 -15.39 0.01 24.97
N ALA A 226 -15.87 -0.87 25.82
CA ALA A 226 -17.22 -0.85 26.38
C ALA A 226 -17.18 -1.33 27.83
N PHE A 227 -17.96 -0.71 28.71
CA PHE A 227 -18.11 -1.18 30.08
C PHE A 227 -19.49 -0.83 30.64
N THR A 228 -19.89 -1.55 31.65
CA THR A 228 -21.06 -1.25 32.49
C THR A 228 -20.60 -0.77 33.86
N ALA A 229 -21.36 0.14 34.44
CA ALA A 229 -21.16 0.63 35.81
C ALA A 229 -22.44 0.44 36.63
N THR A 230 -22.37 -0.40 37.65
CA THR A 230 -23.52 -0.80 38.45
C THR A 230 -23.29 -0.44 39.90
N GLU A 231 -24.28 0.25 40.51
CA GLU A 231 -24.27 0.55 41.96
C GLU A 231 -24.60 -0.72 42.76
N SER A 232 -23.84 -0.96 43.81
CA SER A 232 -24.06 -2.03 44.80
C SER A 232 -23.60 -1.61 46.18
N ASN A 233 -24.55 -1.41 47.13
CA ASN A 233 -24.28 -1.13 48.54
C ASN A 233 -23.30 0.04 48.78
N GLY A 234 -23.44 1.14 48.06
CA GLY A 234 -22.55 2.30 48.18
C GLY A 234 -21.20 2.15 47.45
N HIS A 235 -21.05 1.14 46.60
CA HIS A 235 -19.91 0.93 45.73
C HIS A 235 -20.40 0.95 44.29
N ILE A 236 -19.48 1.23 43.35
CA ILE A 236 -19.74 1.07 41.92
C ILE A 236 -18.85 -0.05 41.37
N VAL A 237 -19.49 -1.04 40.78
CA VAL A 237 -18.80 -2.12 40.07
C VAL A 237 -18.71 -1.75 38.59
N LEU A 238 -17.50 -1.59 38.11
CA LEU A 238 -17.16 -1.34 36.69
C LEU A 238 -16.79 -2.66 36.05
N ASN A 239 -17.45 -3.02 34.94
CA ASN A 239 -17.21 -4.30 34.25
C ASN A 239 -17.02 -4.06 32.75
N ALA A 240 -15.82 -4.36 32.23
CA ALA A 240 -15.40 -4.19 30.85
C ALA A 240 -15.50 -5.48 30.01
N SER A 241 -16.33 -6.46 30.42
CA SER A 241 -16.48 -7.74 29.71
C SER A 241 -17.05 -7.61 28.28
N GLU A 242 -17.68 -6.47 27.97
CA GLU A 242 -18.17 -6.14 26.62
C GLU A 242 -17.08 -5.52 25.71
N SER A 243 -15.91 -5.19 26.28
CA SER A 243 -14.77 -4.76 25.46
C SER A 243 -14.18 -5.94 24.71
N TYR A 244 -13.87 -5.74 23.43
CA TYR A 244 -13.26 -6.79 22.63
C TYR A 244 -12.31 -6.22 21.59
N ASP A 245 -11.39 -7.07 21.13
CA ASP A 245 -10.50 -6.82 20.02
C ASP A 245 -11.03 -7.55 18.77
N PRO A 246 -11.19 -6.87 17.61
CA PRO A 246 -11.67 -7.52 16.39
C PRO A 246 -10.78 -8.64 15.88
N ASP A 247 -9.48 -8.60 16.23
CA ASP A 247 -8.50 -9.63 15.84
C ASP A 247 -8.40 -10.76 16.89
N GLY A 248 -9.20 -10.69 17.96
CA GLY A 248 -9.22 -11.68 19.02
C GLY A 248 -8.02 -11.61 19.96
N LEU A 249 -7.31 -10.48 20.00
CA LEU A 249 -6.16 -10.28 20.85
C LEU A 249 -6.59 -9.99 22.31
N ALA A 250 -5.74 -10.38 23.28
CA ALA A 250 -5.98 -10.12 24.68
C ALA A 250 -5.85 -8.63 24.99
N LEU A 251 -6.84 -8.05 25.71
CA LEU A 251 -6.85 -6.67 26.09
C LEU A 251 -6.22 -6.44 27.47
N SER A 252 -5.53 -5.32 27.63
CA SER A 252 -5.17 -4.72 28.91
C SER A 252 -6.09 -3.56 29.21
N TYR A 253 -6.40 -3.36 30.50
CA TYR A 253 -7.38 -2.39 30.97
C TYR A 253 -6.72 -1.31 31.83
N SER A 254 -7.17 -0.08 31.70
CA SER A 254 -6.78 1.04 32.56
C SER A 254 -8.00 1.87 32.88
N TRP A 255 -8.27 2.03 34.18
CA TRP A 255 -9.40 2.76 34.67
C TRP A 255 -8.96 4.12 35.22
N SER A 256 -9.79 5.13 35.04
CA SER A 256 -9.60 6.43 35.68
C SER A 256 -10.94 7.06 36.05
N GLU A 257 -10.91 7.97 37.02
CA GLU A 257 -12.05 8.75 37.49
C GLU A 257 -11.76 10.24 37.33
N GLY A 258 -12.76 11.03 37.03
CA GLY A 258 -12.66 12.49 36.92
C GLY A 258 -13.43 13.05 35.74
N ASN A 259 -13.50 14.39 35.67
CA ASN A 259 -14.20 15.09 34.60
C ASN A 259 -13.42 15.10 33.28
N THR A 260 -12.12 14.85 33.36
CA THR A 260 -11.22 14.71 32.22
C THR A 260 -10.59 13.32 32.18
N LYS A 261 -10.31 12.81 30.99
CA LYS A 261 -9.69 11.51 30.79
C LYS A 261 -8.34 11.42 31.52
N GLY A 262 -8.22 10.43 32.43
CA GLY A 262 -6.97 10.17 33.15
C GLY A 262 -6.68 11.10 34.30
N GLU A 263 -7.67 11.87 34.79
CA GLU A 263 -7.51 12.82 35.90
C GLU A 263 -7.06 12.12 37.19
N THR A 264 -7.70 11.00 37.54
CA THR A 264 -7.27 10.16 38.66
C THR A 264 -7.22 8.72 38.20
N VAL A 265 -5.99 8.15 38.09
CA VAL A 265 -5.81 6.74 37.69
C VAL A 265 -6.21 5.85 38.86
N LEU A 266 -7.10 4.89 38.58
CA LEU A 266 -7.53 3.91 39.57
C LEU A 266 -6.52 2.73 39.64
N PRO A 267 -6.36 2.12 40.81
CA PRO A 267 -5.26 1.15 41.06
C PRO A 267 -5.56 -0.25 40.49
N SER A 268 -6.34 -0.37 39.44
CA SER A 268 -6.70 -1.66 38.85
C SER A 268 -6.44 -1.70 37.35
N THR A 269 -5.88 -2.81 36.90
CA THR A 269 -5.72 -3.18 35.49
C THR A 269 -6.58 -4.40 35.14
N ALA A 270 -7.46 -4.82 36.05
CA ALA A 270 -8.38 -5.94 35.83
C ALA A 270 -9.54 -5.53 34.92
N GLN A 271 -10.16 -6.51 34.27
CA GLN A 271 -11.38 -6.33 33.46
C GLN A 271 -12.55 -5.84 34.30
N GLU A 272 -12.58 -6.17 35.59
CA GLU A 272 -13.57 -5.71 36.56
C GLU A 272 -12.89 -4.95 37.70
N TYR A 273 -13.51 -3.83 38.13
CA TYR A 273 -13.03 -3.01 39.24
C TYR A 273 -14.20 -2.55 40.11
N GLU A 274 -14.07 -2.73 41.41
CA GLU A 274 -15.02 -2.22 42.41
C GLU A 274 -14.41 -1.01 43.12
N THR A 275 -15.14 0.08 43.16
CA THR A 275 -14.71 1.30 43.89
C THR A 275 -14.72 1.10 45.41
N GLY A 276 -14.02 1.96 46.12
CA GLY A 276 -14.28 2.14 47.55
C GLY A 276 -15.72 2.62 47.81
N HIS A 277 -16.07 2.73 49.09
CA HIS A 277 -17.39 3.27 49.50
C HIS A 277 -17.50 4.75 49.06
N LEU A 278 -18.62 5.10 48.44
CA LEU A 278 -18.92 6.42 47.90
C LEU A 278 -20.15 7.00 48.56
N ASP A 279 -20.24 8.33 48.66
CA ASP A 279 -21.36 9.02 49.32
C ASP A 279 -22.64 8.93 48.48
N SER A 280 -23.77 8.66 49.16
CA SER A 280 -25.10 8.68 48.52
C SER A 280 -25.39 10.06 47.91
N GLY A 281 -25.94 10.07 46.70
CA GLY A 281 -26.22 11.28 45.91
C GLY A 281 -25.01 11.87 45.20
N SER A 282 -23.81 11.32 45.40
CA SER A 282 -22.60 11.74 44.64
C SER A 282 -22.65 11.27 43.17
N THR A 283 -21.99 12.02 42.30
CA THR A 283 -21.92 11.70 40.87
C THR A 283 -20.46 11.56 40.45
N HIS A 284 -20.14 10.43 39.85
CA HIS A 284 -18.80 10.03 39.43
C HIS A 284 -18.75 9.80 37.93
N THR A 285 -17.65 10.18 37.29
CA THR A 285 -17.40 9.93 35.87
C THR A 285 -16.21 9.00 35.76
N PHE A 286 -16.43 7.81 35.22
CA PHE A 286 -15.41 6.80 35.03
C PHE A 286 -15.01 6.70 33.58
N TRP A 287 -13.74 6.47 33.35
CA TRP A 287 -13.14 6.26 32.05
C TRP A 287 -12.48 4.88 31.99
N LEU A 288 -12.73 4.18 30.92
CA LEU A 288 -12.02 2.97 30.57
C LEU A 288 -11.13 3.24 29.36
N ARG A 289 -9.88 2.80 29.44
CA ARG A 289 -9.00 2.64 28.29
C ARG A 289 -8.65 1.17 28.15
N VAL A 290 -8.87 0.58 26.99
CA VAL A 290 -8.43 -0.76 26.61
C VAL A 290 -7.30 -0.64 25.61
N THR A 291 -6.29 -1.51 25.75
CA THR A 291 -5.10 -1.51 24.88
C THR A 291 -4.79 -2.96 24.48
N ASP A 292 -4.57 -3.20 23.21
CA ASP A 292 -4.13 -4.48 22.68
C ASP A 292 -2.61 -4.68 22.81
N PRO A 293 -2.07 -5.88 22.52
CA PRO A 293 -0.63 -6.14 22.54
C PRO A 293 0.18 -5.37 21.51
N GLY A 294 -0.46 -4.84 20.46
CA GLY A 294 0.15 -4.01 19.42
C GLY A 294 0.25 -2.53 19.80
N GLY A 295 -0.34 -2.12 20.95
CA GLY A 295 -0.34 -0.74 21.43
C GLY A 295 -1.52 0.10 20.94
N LEU A 296 -2.41 -0.44 20.09
CA LEU A 296 -3.64 0.27 19.73
C LEU A 296 -4.58 0.30 20.93
N HIS A 297 -5.30 1.41 21.08
CA HIS A 297 -6.17 1.60 22.23
C HIS A 297 -7.46 2.34 21.89
N ALA A 298 -8.50 2.04 22.62
CA ALA A 298 -9.75 2.78 22.63
C ALA A 298 -10.11 3.25 24.04
N SER A 299 -10.97 4.25 24.15
CA SER A 299 -11.45 4.73 25.44
C SER A 299 -12.93 5.05 25.37
N THR A 300 -13.62 4.82 26.47
CA THR A 300 -15.03 5.17 26.66
C THR A 300 -15.25 5.73 28.07
N THR A 301 -16.38 6.37 28.29
CA THR A 301 -16.71 6.99 29.57
C THR A 301 -18.17 6.75 29.97
N GLN A 302 -18.43 6.61 31.26
CA GLN A 302 -19.76 6.60 31.81
C GLN A 302 -19.87 7.47 33.06
N LYS A 303 -21.03 8.12 33.22
CA LYS A 303 -21.36 8.92 34.38
C LYS A 303 -22.41 8.20 35.20
N VAL A 304 -22.14 8.03 36.51
CA VAL A 304 -22.98 7.30 37.46
C VAL A 304 -23.28 8.19 38.66
N THR A 305 -24.55 8.19 39.07
CA THR A 305 -24.99 8.87 40.30
C THR A 305 -25.47 7.83 41.28
N LEU A 306 -24.90 7.81 42.51
CA LEU A 306 -25.30 6.91 43.56
C LEU A 306 -26.68 7.36 44.12
N LYS A 307 -27.52 6.39 44.43
CA LYS A 307 -28.85 6.61 45.01
C LYS A 307 -28.80 6.64 46.51
#